data_afc207b7958bec9d92d1a9c11dd56dd8
#
_entry.id   afc207b7958bec9d92d1a9c11dd56dd8
#
_cell.length_a   1.000
_cell.length_b   1.000
_cell.length_c   1.000
_cell.angle_alpha   90.00
_cell.angle_beta   90.00
_cell.angle_gamma   90.00
#
_symmetry.space_group_name_H-M   'P 1'
#
loop_
_entity.id
_entity.type
_entity.pdbx_description
1 polymer ?
#
loop_
_entity_poly.entity_id
_entity_poly.type
_entity_poly.pdbx_seq_one_letter_code
_entity_poly.pdbx_strand_id
1 'polypeptide(L)'
;METKAVAKYMRISPRKARQVIDLVRGKEISEALGILKNTPKKAAGMVEDVVNSAVANAEHNHGMYAEDLYISEAYADEGPTLKRIRPRAMGQASPINKRTAHITIKVSDQKEG
;
A
#
# COMPACT_ATOMS: atom_id res chain seq x y z
N MET A 1 -9.99 -5.90 -17.83
CA MET A 1 -9.31 -6.88 -16.98
C MET A 1 -8.66 -6.18 -15.79
N GLU A 2 -8.75 -6.79 -14.64
CA GLU A 2 -8.15 -6.24 -13.43
C GLU A 2 -7.15 -7.23 -12.84
N THR A 3 -6.12 -6.70 -12.20
CA THR A 3 -5.22 -7.52 -11.41
C THR A 3 -4.88 -6.77 -10.13
N LYS A 4 -4.41 -7.49 -9.14
CA LYS A 4 -4.12 -6.89 -7.85
C LYS A 4 -2.78 -7.34 -7.28
N ALA A 5 -2.25 -6.52 -6.38
CA ALA A 5 -1.15 -6.91 -5.51
C ALA A 5 -1.57 -6.64 -4.07
N VAL A 6 -1.17 -7.52 -3.19
CA VAL A 6 -1.45 -7.38 -1.76
C VAL A 6 -0.13 -7.51 -1.01
N ALA A 7 0.19 -6.50 -0.21
CA ALA A 7 1.31 -6.56 0.71
C ALA A 7 0.76 -6.75 2.12
N LYS A 8 1.05 -7.89 2.71
CA LYS A 8 0.55 -8.23 4.05
C LYS A 8 1.57 -7.88 5.11
N TYR A 9 1.07 -7.59 6.31
CA TYR A 9 1.90 -7.36 7.50
C TYR A 9 2.90 -6.22 7.35
N MET A 10 2.50 -5.17 6.62
CA MET A 10 3.34 -3.98 6.48
C MET A 10 3.41 -3.25 7.82
N ARG A 11 4.62 -2.88 8.24
CA ARG A 11 4.86 -2.24 9.55
C ARG A 11 4.48 -0.76 9.48
N ILE A 12 3.19 -0.52 9.38
CA ILE A 12 2.63 0.82 9.33
C ILE A 12 1.19 0.76 9.85
N SER A 13 0.72 1.83 10.47
CA SER A 13 -0.67 1.88 10.89
C SER A 13 -1.58 2.04 9.66
N PRO A 14 -2.76 1.41 9.66
CA PRO A 14 -3.71 1.56 8.55
C PRO A 14 -4.06 3.01 8.26
N ARG A 15 -4.17 3.83 9.30
CA ARG A 15 -4.49 5.25 9.15
C ARG A 15 -3.46 5.98 8.29
N LYS A 16 -2.17 5.76 8.56
CA LYS A 16 -1.10 6.41 7.80
C LYS A 16 -1.05 5.90 6.37
N ALA A 17 -1.27 4.60 6.17
CA ALA A 17 -1.32 4.02 4.84
C ALA A 17 -2.48 4.60 4.04
N ARG A 18 -3.67 4.75 4.65
CA ARG A 18 -4.84 5.30 3.99
C ARG A 18 -4.65 6.74 3.56
N GLN A 19 -3.94 7.54 4.33
CA GLN A 19 -3.65 8.93 3.96
C GLN A 19 -2.90 9.01 2.63
N VAL A 20 -1.98 8.10 2.38
CA VAL A 20 -1.22 8.06 1.14
C VAL A 20 -2.06 7.44 0.01
N ILE A 21 -2.76 6.34 0.30
CA ILE A 21 -3.58 5.63 -0.67
C ILE A 21 -4.65 6.56 -1.25
N ASP A 22 -5.26 7.40 -0.42
CA ASP A 22 -6.30 8.33 -0.87
C ASP A 22 -5.79 9.32 -1.93
N LEU A 23 -4.49 9.57 -1.96
CA LEU A 23 -3.89 10.47 -2.95
C LEU A 23 -3.82 9.85 -4.35
N VAL A 24 -3.81 8.52 -4.44
CA VAL A 24 -3.57 7.83 -5.71
C VAL A 24 -4.76 7.02 -6.22
N ARG A 25 -5.81 6.90 -5.42
CA ARG A 25 -6.99 6.15 -5.85
C ARG A 25 -7.62 6.78 -7.09
N GLY A 26 -7.88 5.96 -8.10
CA GLY A 26 -8.48 6.43 -9.35
C GLY A 26 -7.52 7.12 -10.32
N LYS A 27 -6.23 7.17 -9.99
CA LYS A 27 -5.24 7.84 -10.83
C LYS A 27 -4.59 6.87 -11.81
N GLU A 28 -4.13 7.39 -12.93
CA GLU A 28 -3.31 6.62 -13.85
C GLU A 28 -1.98 6.29 -13.20
N ILE A 29 -1.37 5.19 -13.63
CA ILE A 29 -0.16 4.67 -12.97
C ILE A 29 0.97 5.71 -12.97
N SER A 30 1.24 6.34 -14.10
CA SER A 30 2.32 7.34 -14.16
C SER A 30 2.08 8.51 -13.21
N GLU A 31 0.84 8.97 -13.14
CA GLU A 31 0.45 10.05 -12.24
C GLU A 31 0.57 9.60 -10.77
N ALA A 32 0.09 8.41 -10.47
CA ALA A 32 0.16 7.86 -9.12
C ALA A 32 1.59 7.72 -8.63
N LEU A 33 2.47 7.18 -9.47
CA LEU A 33 3.88 7.03 -9.11
C LEU A 33 4.56 8.39 -8.91
N GLY A 34 4.21 9.37 -9.72
CA GLY A 34 4.73 10.73 -9.56
C GLY A 34 4.31 11.34 -8.22
N ILE A 35 3.04 11.16 -7.84
CA ILE A 35 2.52 11.63 -6.56
C ILE A 35 3.28 10.96 -5.40
N LEU A 36 3.44 9.64 -5.48
CA LEU A 36 4.10 8.87 -4.41
C LEU A 36 5.57 9.27 -4.24
N LYS A 37 6.28 9.48 -5.35
CA LYS A 37 7.68 9.89 -5.30
C LYS A 37 7.87 11.28 -4.67
N ASN A 38 6.88 12.14 -4.81
CA ASN A 38 6.93 13.50 -4.28
C ASN A 38 6.28 13.64 -2.90
N THR A 39 5.78 12.56 -2.33
CA THR A 39 5.16 12.57 -1.01
C THR A 39 6.20 12.20 0.05
N PRO A 40 6.58 13.14 0.93
CA PRO A 40 7.65 12.88 1.90
C PRO A 40 7.15 12.12 3.12
N LYS A 41 6.66 10.91 2.90
CA LYS A 41 6.16 10.02 3.95
C LYS A 41 6.68 8.61 3.71
N LYS A 42 7.03 7.93 4.80
CA LYS A 42 7.48 6.53 4.72
C LYS A 42 6.44 5.64 4.05
N ALA A 43 5.16 5.90 4.33
CA ALA A 43 4.08 5.14 3.74
C ALA A 43 4.06 5.23 2.21
N ALA A 44 4.49 6.36 1.64
CA ALA A 44 4.50 6.55 0.20
C ALA A 44 5.42 5.53 -0.50
N GLY A 45 6.60 5.28 0.06
CA GLY A 45 7.50 4.26 -0.49
C GLY A 45 6.90 2.85 -0.42
N MET A 46 6.22 2.54 0.67
CA MET A 46 5.55 1.25 0.83
C MET A 46 4.42 1.08 -0.19
N VAL A 47 3.60 2.10 -0.38
CA VAL A 47 2.50 2.06 -1.35
C VAL A 47 3.05 2.00 -2.77
N GLU A 48 4.13 2.72 -3.06
CA GLU A 48 4.78 2.68 -4.37
C GLU A 48 5.22 1.26 -4.72
N ASP A 49 5.80 0.53 -3.77
CA ASP A 49 6.22 -0.85 -3.99
C ASP A 49 5.04 -1.75 -4.34
N VAL A 50 3.90 -1.57 -3.68
CA VAL A 50 2.70 -2.36 -3.96
C VAL A 50 2.13 -2.01 -5.34
N VAL A 51 2.13 -0.73 -5.70
CA VAL A 51 1.69 -0.30 -7.04
C VAL A 51 2.58 -0.94 -8.12
N ASN A 52 3.89 -0.90 -7.93
CA ASN A 52 4.81 -1.51 -8.87
C ASN A 52 4.59 -3.02 -8.99
N SER A 53 4.28 -3.69 -7.88
CA SER A 53 3.96 -5.12 -7.90
C SER A 53 2.69 -5.40 -8.69
N ALA A 54 1.65 -4.57 -8.52
CA ALA A 54 0.40 -4.73 -9.26
C ALA A 54 0.63 -4.53 -10.76
N VAL A 55 1.41 -3.52 -11.13
CA VAL A 55 1.76 -3.27 -12.54
C VAL A 55 2.54 -4.44 -13.12
N ALA A 56 3.52 -4.96 -12.38
CA ALA A 56 4.31 -6.10 -12.83
C ALA A 56 3.42 -7.34 -13.04
N ASN A 57 2.48 -7.59 -12.13
CA ASN A 57 1.52 -8.67 -12.29
C ASN A 57 0.67 -8.50 -13.55
N ALA A 58 0.22 -7.27 -13.81
CA ALA A 58 -0.58 -6.97 -14.99
C ALA A 58 0.22 -7.22 -16.27
N GLU A 59 1.46 -6.78 -16.32
CA GLU A 59 2.29 -6.94 -17.51
C GLU A 59 2.71 -8.40 -17.74
N HIS A 60 3.18 -9.08 -16.71
CA HIS A 60 3.76 -10.41 -16.85
C HIS A 60 2.73 -11.53 -16.88
N ASN A 61 1.65 -11.40 -16.13
CA ASN A 61 0.66 -12.48 -16.02
C ASN A 61 -0.55 -12.32 -16.94
N HIS A 62 -0.82 -11.09 -17.38
CA HIS A 62 -2.04 -10.79 -18.15
C HIS A 62 -1.77 -10.04 -19.45
N GLY A 63 -0.50 -9.76 -19.78
CA GLY A 63 -0.15 -9.09 -21.02
C GLY A 63 -0.68 -7.67 -21.16
N MET A 64 -0.97 -7.01 -20.06
CA MET A 64 -1.48 -5.65 -20.06
C MET A 64 -0.32 -4.65 -20.22
N TYR A 65 -0.64 -3.46 -20.73
CA TYR A 65 0.37 -2.40 -20.89
C TYR A 65 0.26 -1.39 -19.77
N ALA A 66 1.37 -1.07 -19.13
CA ALA A 66 1.39 -0.15 -18.00
C ALA A 66 0.77 1.21 -18.34
N GLU A 67 0.98 1.68 -19.55
CA GLU A 67 0.46 2.98 -20.01
C GLU A 67 -1.07 3.04 -20.06
N ASP A 68 -1.73 1.88 -20.11
CA ASP A 68 -3.19 1.78 -20.15
C ASP A 68 -3.81 1.56 -18.78
N LEU A 69 -2.98 1.43 -17.74
CA LEU A 69 -3.45 1.05 -16.41
C LEU A 69 -3.76 2.27 -15.54
N TYR A 70 -4.75 2.09 -14.69
CA TYR A 70 -5.05 3.03 -13.63
C TYR A 70 -5.37 2.24 -12.35
N ILE A 71 -5.29 2.92 -11.21
CA ILE A 71 -5.61 2.29 -9.94
C ILE A 71 -7.12 2.30 -9.76
N SER A 72 -7.74 1.13 -9.92
CA SER A 72 -9.20 1.00 -9.83
C SER A 72 -9.68 0.94 -8.39
N GLU A 73 -8.92 0.25 -7.53
CA GLU A 73 -9.23 0.16 -6.11
C GLU A 73 -7.93 0.17 -5.32
N ALA A 74 -7.97 0.79 -4.16
CA ALA A 74 -6.82 0.83 -3.26
C ALA A 74 -7.34 0.97 -1.84
N TYR A 75 -6.88 0.10 -0.95
CA TYR A 75 -7.28 0.17 0.45
C TYR A 75 -6.23 -0.45 1.35
N ALA A 76 -6.32 -0.11 2.61
CA ALA A 76 -5.48 -0.67 3.66
C ALA A 76 -6.38 -1.23 4.75
N ASP A 77 -6.22 -2.51 5.03
CA ASP A 77 -6.96 -3.19 6.09
C ASP A 77 -6.07 -3.35 7.30
N GLU A 78 -6.70 -3.38 8.47
CA GLU A 78 -5.98 -3.57 9.71
C GLU A 78 -5.47 -4.99 9.80
N GLY A 79 -4.15 -5.12 10.00
CA GLY A 79 -3.53 -6.40 10.28
C GLY A 79 -3.40 -6.62 11.78
N PRO A 80 -2.84 -7.76 12.20
CA PRO A 80 -2.66 -8.02 13.63
C PRO A 80 -1.69 -7.01 14.24
N THR A 81 -2.00 -6.61 15.47
CA THR A 81 -1.11 -5.74 16.24
C THR A 81 -0.11 -6.61 16.97
N LEU A 82 1.18 -6.34 16.74
CA LEU A 82 2.25 -7.03 17.42
C LEU A 82 2.52 -6.34 18.75
N LYS A 83 2.36 -7.08 19.83
CA LYS A 83 2.64 -6.56 21.16
C LYS A 83 4.04 -6.98 21.59
N ARG A 84 4.82 -6.01 22.00
CA ARG A 84 6.15 -6.26 22.56
C ARG A 84 6.20 -5.69 23.96
N ILE A 85 6.89 -6.37 24.85
CA ILE A 85 7.12 -5.87 26.20
C ILE A 85 8.58 -5.46 26.30
N ARG A 86 8.81 -4.20 26.64
CA ARG A 86 10.15 -3.69 26.80
C ARG A 86 10.42 -3.57 28.30
N PRO A 87 11.43 -4.30 28.84
CA PRO A 87 11.78 -4.16 30.25
C PRO A 87 12.32 -2.77 30.52
N ARG A 88 11.91 -2.22 31.64
CA ARG A 88 12.36 -0.92 32.09
C ARG A 88 13.12 -1.07 33.43
N ALA A 89 13.85 -0.05 33.79
CA ALA A 89 14.53 0.00 35.09
C ALA A 89 13.52 -0.26 36.21
N MET A 90 13.93 -0.90 37.27
CA MET A 90 13.11 -1.25 38.45
C MET A 90 12.09 -2.35 38.17
N GLY A 91 12.33 -3.17 37.14
CA GLY A 91 11.49 -4.34 36.88
C GLY A 91 10.15 -4.04 36.23
N GLN A 92 9.90 -2.79 35.84
CA GLN A 92 8.66 -2.45 35.15
C GLN A 92 8.74 -2.77 33.67
N ALA A 93 7.61 -3.18 33.10
CA ALA A 93 7.51 -3.46 31.67
C ALA A 93 6.41 -2.60 31.08
N SER A 94 6.64 -2.08 29.87
CA SER A 94 5.66 -1.32 29.12
C SER A 94 5.33 -2.05 27.81
N PRO A 95 4.04 -2.26 27.49
CA PRO A 95 3.69 -2.83 26.20
C PRO A 95 3.96 -1.84 25.08
N ILE A 96 4.48 -2.32 23.97
CA ILE A 96 4.65 -1.55 22.76
C ILE A 96 3.77 -2.18 21.71
N ASN A 97 2.79 -1.42 21.23
CA ASN A 97 1.91 -1.87 20.16
C ASN A 97 2.51 -1.52 18.81
N LYS A 98 2.76 -2.52 18.00
CA LYS A 98 3.26 -2.32 16.64
C LYS A 98 2.16 -2.71 15.68
N ARG A 99 1.52 -1.70 15.11
CA ARG A 99 0.43 -1.91 14.17
C ARG A 99 0.95 -2.35 12.83
N THR A 100 0.17 -3.20 12.18
CA THR A 100 0.42 -3.63 10.81
C THR A 100 -0.78 -3.34 9.95
N ALA A 101 -0.56 -3.30 8.65
CA ALA A 101 -1.63 -3.11 7.68
C ALA A 101 -1.41 -4.05 6.49
N HIS A 102 -2.51 -4.42 5.87
CA HIS A 102 -2.51 -5.14 4.60
C HIS A 102 -2.91 -4.14 3.53
N ILE A 103 -2.00 -3.88 2.60
CA ILE A 103 -2.25 -2.90 1.53
C ILE A 103 -2.62 -3.65 0.26
N THR A 104 -3.77 -3.31 -0.32
CA THR A 104 -4.25 -3.90 -1.56
C THR A 104 -4.35 -2.81 -2.62
N ILE A 105 -3.74 -3.05 -3.78
CA ILE A 105 -3.84 -2.17 -4.93
C ILE A 105 -4.36 -3.00 -6.10
N LYS A 106 -5.47 -2.58 -6.69
CA LYS A 106 -6.00 -3.16 -7.93
C LYS A 106 -5.78 -2.20 -9.07
N VAL A 107 -5.29 -2.72 -10.17
CA VAL A 107 -5.12 -1.94 -11.40
C VAL A 107 -6.00 -2.53 -12.50
N SER A 108 -6.48 -1.67 -13.36
CA SER A 108 -7.37 -2.06 -14.46
C SER A 108 -7.02 -1.27 -15.70
N ASP A 109 -7.28 -1.86 -16.85
CA ASP A 109 -7.15 -1.19 -18.15
C ASP A 109 -8.49 -0.65 -18.65
N GLN A 110 -9.57 -0.86 -17.89
CA GLN A 110 -10.91 -0.41 -18.27
C GLN A 110 -11.37 0.68 -17.33
N LYS A 111 -11.40 1.88 -17.85
CA LYS A 111 -11.89 3.03 -17.13
C LYS A 111 -13.40 3.05 -17.18
N GLU A 112 -14.06 2.97 -16.05
CA GLU A 112 -15.49 3.18 -15.97
C GLU A 112 -15.75 4.68 -16.08
N GLY A 113 -16.41 5.05 -17.14
CA GLY A 113 -16.70 6.44 -17.44
C GLY A 113 -17.92 6.98 -16.74
#